data_eea9ac1619aee0748c910276c657c18e
#
_entry.id   eea9ac1619aee0748c910276c657c18e
#
_cell.length_a   1.000
_cell.length_b   1.000
_cell.length_c   1.000
_cell.angle_alpha   90.00
_cell.angle_beta   90.00
_cell.angle_gamma   90.00
#
_symmetry.space_group_name_H-M   'P 1'
#
loop_
_entity.id
_entity.type
_entity.pdbx_description
1 polymer ?
#
loop_
_entity_poly.entity_id
_entity_poly.type
_entity_poly.pdbx_seq_one_letter_code
_entity_poly.pdbx_strand_id
1 'polypeptide(L)'
;MTQVTHAADYVTVSNTFIHDHYKASLVGHSDSNSDEDTGHLRVTYSNNYWSNINSRAPSFRFGTGHVYNSYYLNVADGINTRQGAQLLVESNVFSGSKKPLYSTDSGYAVSNDNDFGDGSNTASAGTLKSVPYSYSLLGSSKVKSAVVGTAGQTLSF
;
A
#
# COMPACT_ATOMS: atom_id res chain seq x y z
N MET A 1 -9.94 0.97 10.58
CA MET A 1 -8.47 0.97 10.35
C MET A 1 -7.96 -0.46 10.48
N THR A 2 -7.20 -0.93 9.48
CA THR A 2 -6.46 -2.21 9.57
C THR A 2 -5.08 -1.97 10.17
N GLN A 3 -4.60 -2.87 11.03
CA GLN A 3 -3.27 -2.76 11.63
C GLN A 3 -2.53 -4.10 11.58
N VAL A 4 -1.24 -4.04 11.24
CA VAL A 4 -0.30 -5.16 11.29
C VAL A 4 0.88 -4.70 12.15
N THR A 5 1.01 -5.25 13.33
CA THR A 5 1.93 -4.75 14.38
C THR A 5 2.51 -5.89 15.20
N HIS A 6 3.48 -5.59 16.06
CA HIS A 6 4.07 -6.55 17.00
C HIS A 6 4.62 -7.80 16.31
N ALA A 7 5.55 -7.60 15.39
CA ALA A 7 6.20 -8.66 14.63
C ALA A 7 5.25 -9.61 13.87
N ALA A 8 3.98 -9.22 13.66
CA ALA A 8 3.06 -9.98 12.82
C ALA A 8 3.63 -10.08 11.41
N ASP A 9 3.59 -11.27 10.82
CA ASP A 9 4.33 -11.56 9.61
C ASP A 9 3.49 -12.35 8.58
N TYR A 10 3.88 -12.25 7.30
CA TYR A 10 3.23 -12.94 6.19
C TYR A 10 1.72 -12.64 6.06
N VAL A 11 1.36 -11.37 6.23
CA VAL A 11 -0.04 -10.91 6.18
C VAL A 11 -0.40 -10.44 4.79
N THR A 12 -1.56 -10.84 4.29
CA THR A 12 -2.13 -10.32 3.04
C THR A 12 -3.46 -9.65 3.29
N VAL A 13 -3.61 -8.43 2.77
CA VAL A 13 -4.87 -7.68 2.70
C VAL A 13 -5.25 -7.56 1.23
N SER A 14 -6.28 -8.27 0.80
CA SER A 14 -6.64 -8.31 -0.61
C SER A 14 -8.14 -8.19 -0.85
N ASN A 15 -8.50 -7.75 -2.07
CA ASN A 15 -9.87 -7.67 -2.55
C ASN A 15 -10.81 -6.92 -1.57
N THR A 16 -10.27 -5.93 -0.88
CA THR A 16 -10.98 -5.20 0.17
C THR A 16 -11.34 -3.79 -0.31
N PHE A 17 -12.55 -3.35 -0.04
CA PHE A 17 -12.97 -1.97 -0.20
C PHE A 17 -12.79 -1.23 1.13
N ILE A 18 -11.83 -0.31 1.18
CA ILE A 18 -11.47 0.50 2.34
C ILE A 18 -11.85 1.93 2.04
N HIS A 19 -12.78 2.49 2.78
CA HIS A 19 -13.33 3.80 2.44
C HIS A 19 -13.71 4.66 3.64
N ASP A 20 -13.84 5.97 3.39
CA ASP A 20 -14.33 6.97 4.34
C ASP A 20 -13.61 6.93 5.69
N HIS A 21 -12.27 6.95 5.63
CA HIS A 21 -11.41 6.87 6.81
C HIS A 21 -10.43 8.03 6.91
N TYR A 22 -10.22 8.54 8.12
CA TYR A 22 -9.17 9.54 8.34
C TYR A 22 -7.77 8.91 8.29
N LYS A 23 -7.56 7.75 8.93
CA LYS A 23 -6.30 6.97 8.90
C LYS A 23 -6.66 5.50 8.66
N ALA A 24 -6.35 4.96 7.48
CA ALA A 24 -6.95 3.70 7.04
C ALA A 24 -6.15 2.44 7.40
N SER A 25 -4.85 2.40 7.17
CA SER A 25 -4.05 1.20 7.39
C SER A 25 -2.65 1.51 7.92
N LEU A 26 -2.19 0.72 8.88
CA LEU A 26 -0.92 0.90 9.58
C LEU A 26 -0.16 -0.41 9.66
N VAL A 27 1.10 -0.39 9.23
CA VAL A 27 2.08 -1.46 9.44
C VAL A 27 3.20 -0.90 10.31
N GLY A 28 3.39 -1.52 11.50
CA GLY A 28 4.28 -0.98 12.54
C GLY A 28 3.65 0.17 13.32
N HIS A 29 3.35 -0.02 14.60
CA HIS A 29 2.55 0.95 15.37
C HIS A 29 3.33 2.15 15.92
N SER A 30 4.64 2.02 16.10
CA SER A 30 5.48 3.06 16.72
C SER A 30 6.87 3.10 16.11
N ASP A 31 7.44 4.29 15.99
CA ASP A 31 8.83 4.47 15.54
C ASP A 31 9.84 3.90 16.57
N SER A 32 9.45 3.73 17.81
CA SER A 32 10.28 3.16 18.88
C SER A 32 10.26 1.63 18.97
N ASN A 33 9.51 0.94 18.06
CA ASN A 33 9.33 -0.51 18.13
C ASN A 33 10.25 -1.29 17.17
N SER A 34 11.40 -0.71 16.83
CA SER A 34 12.34 -1.31 15.87
C SER A 34 12.87 -2.68 16.30
N ASP A 35 13.08 -2.88 17.60
CA ASP A 35 13.65 -4.13 18.11
C ASP A 35 12.73 -5.32 17.92
N GLU A 36 11.41 -5.11 17.96
CA GLU A 36 10.42 -6.15 17.74
C GLU A 36 10.06 -6.32 16.25
N ASP A 37 9.89 -5.20 15.54
CA ASP A 37 9.31 -5.18 14.20
C ASP A 37 10.33 -5.39 13.06
N THR A 38 11.62 -5.04 13.28
CA THR A 38 12.65 -5.20 12.24
C THR A 38 12.87 -6.68 11.90
N GLY A 39 12.86 -7.02 10.61
CA GLY A 39 12.98 -8.40 10.13
C GLY A 39 11.64 -9.16 10.08
N HIS A 40 10.57 -8.53 10.53
CA HIS A 40 9.18 -8.99 10.46
C HIS A 40 8.34 -8.06 9.56
N LEU A 41 7.03 -8.07 9.74
CA LEU A 41 6.08 -7.22 9.02
C LEU A 41 6.18 -7.36 7.49
N ARG A 42 6.19 -8.61 7.00
CA ARG A 42 6.05 -8.88 5.57
C ARG A 42 4.58 -8.82 5.20
N VAL A 43 4.18 -7.76 4.49
CA VAL A 43 2.76 -7.49 4.24
C VAL A 43 2.50 -7.24 2.76
N THR A 44 1.49 -7.91 2.23
CA THR A 44 1.01 -7.71 0.85
C THR A 44 -0.34 -7.02 0.84
N TYR A 45 -0.48 -6.00 0.02
CA TYR A 45 -1.77 -5.37 -0.32
C TYR A 45 -2.04 -5.57 -1.81
N SER A 46 -3.13 -6.26 -2.17
CA SER A 46 -3.41 -6.55 -3.57
C SER A 46 -4.90 -6.44 -3.94
N ASN A 47 -5.17 -5.93 -5.12
CA ASN A 47 -6.53 -5.82 -5.66
C ASN A 47 -7.51 -5.09 -4.72
N ASN A 48 -7.02 -4.11 -3.97
CA ASN A 48 -7.83 -3.33 -3.05
C ASN A 48 -8.38 -2.07 -3.72
N TYR A 49 -9.54 -1.64 -3.28
CA TYR A 49 -10.11 -0.35 -3.61
C TYR A 49 -10.10 0.55 -2.38
N TRP A 50 -9.41 1.69 -2.48
CA TRP A 50 -9.28 2.69 -1.44
C TRP A 50 -10.03 3.95 -1.88
N SER A 51 -10.92 4.49 -1.05
CA SER A 51 -11.73 5.65 -1.44
C SER A 51 -11.95 6.61 -0.27
N ASN A 52 -11.84 7.91 -0.53
CA ASN A 52 -12.09 8.97 0.46
C ASN A 52 -11.29 8.79 1.76
N ILE A 53 -9.97 8.72 1.63
CA ILE A 53 -9.06 8.51 2.76
C ILE A 53 -8.13 9.72 2.91
N ASN A 54 -8.02 10.22 4.13
CA ASN A 54 -7.10 11.33 4.39
C ASN A 54 -5.64 10.87 4.42
N SER A 55 -5.32 9.76 5.08
CA SER A 55 -3.93 9.29 5.18
C SER A 55 -3.79 7.81 5.52
N ARG A 56 -2.57 7.29 5.41
CA ARG A 56 -2.18 5.91 5.73
C ARG A 56 -2.89 4.87 4.84
N ALA A 57 -2.52 4.83 3.59
CA ALA A 57 -3.09 3.87 2.64
C ALA A 57 -2.01 3.04 1.90
N PRO A 58 -1.17 2.26 2.61
CA PRO A 58 -0.87 2.19 4.04
C PRO A 58 0.26 3.14 4.49
N SER A 59 0.43 3.34 5.81
CA SER A 59 1.69 3.84 6.42
C SER A 59 2.49 2.64 6.92
N PHE A 60 3.73 2.50 6.44
CA PHE A 60 4.51 1.25 6.54
C PHE A 60 5.88 1.50 7.18
N ARG A 61 6.14 0.85 8.33
CA ARG A 61 7.40 0.93 9.08
C ARG A 61 8.16 -0.40 9.06
N PHE A 62 9.47 -0.31 9.09
CA PHE A 62 10.45 -1.38 9.32
C PHE A 62 10.42 -2.55 8.32
N GLY A 63 9.25 -3.02 7.96
CA GLY A 63 9.07 -4.29 7.26
C GLY A 63 9.31 -4.23 5.76
N THR A 64 8.85 -5.29 5.10
CA THR A 64 8.94 -5.48 3.64
C THR A 64 7.54 -5.58 3.07
N GLY A 65 7.16 -4.69 2.16
CA GLY A 65 5.81 -4.62 1.63
C GLY A 65 5.73 -4.80 0.12
N HIS A 66 4.66 -5.42 -0.33
CA HIS A 66 4.29 -5.49 -1.75
C HIS A 66 2.89 -4.93 -1.94
N VAL A 67 2.75 -3.89 -2.75
CA VAL A 67 1.47 -3.22 -3.01
C VAL A 67 1.21 -3.23 -4.51
N TYR A 68 0.20 -3.96 -4.95
CA TYR A 68 -0.06 -4.08 -6.38
C TYR A 68 -1.55 -4.20 -6.74
N ASN A 69 -1.87 -3.86 -8.01
CA ASN A 69 -3.20 -3.95 -8.57
C ASN A 69 -4.29 -3.24 -7.75
N SER A 70 -3.97 -2.13 -7.10
CA SER A 70 -4.92 -1.43 -6.25
C SER A 70 -5.30 -0.07 -6.82
N TYR A 71 -6.55 0.32 -6.63
CA TYR A 71 -7.09 1.60 -7.04
C TYR A 71 -7.33 2.52 -5.84
N TYR A 72 -6.88 3.76 -5.97
CA TYR A 72 -6.94 4.81 -4.96
C TYR A 72 -7.72 6.00 -5.51
N LEU A 73 -8.90 6.26 -4.95
CA LEU A 73 -9.77 7.38 -5.33
C LEU A 73 -9.89 8.38 -4.19
N ASN A 74 -9.51 9.63 -4.42
CA ASN A 74 -9.56 10.69 -3.40
C ASN A 74 -8.82 10.29 -2.10
N VAL A 75 -7.60 9.80 -2.25
CA VAL A 75 -6.71 9.45 -1.13
C VAL A 75 -5.64 10.53 -1.01
N ALA A 76 -5.74 11.40 -0.03
CA ALA A 76 -4.85 12.56 0.05
C ALA A 76 -3.39 12.16 0.25
N ASP A 77 -3.07 11.40 1.31
CA ASP A 77 -1.77 10.79 1.55
C ASP A 77 -1.90 9.27 1.35
N GLY A 78 -1.34 8.77 0.27
CA GLY A 78 -1.42 7.36 -0.15
C GLY A 78 -0.44 6.45 0.60
N ILE A 79 0.43 5.80 -0.15
CA ILE A 79 1.43 4.86 0.38
C ILE A 79 2.59 5.66 0.98
N ASN A 80 2.81 5.51 2.27
CA ASN A 80 3.97 6.06 2.98
C ASN A 80 4.89 4.92 3.44
N THR A 81 6.15 4.95 3.01
CA THR A 81 7.21 4.07 3.51
C THR A 81 8.11 4.84 4.46
N ARG A 82 8.44 4.26 5.61
CA ARG A 82 9.23 4.93 6.64
C ARG A 82 10.01 3.96 7.53
N GLN A 83 10.94 4.47 8.36
CA GLN A 83 11.70 3.69 9.34
C GLN A 83 12.35 2.44 8.74
N GLY A 84 13.11 2.62 7.65
CA GLY A 84 13.83 1.53 7.01
C GLY A 84 12.99 0.56 6.17
N ALA A 85 11.68 0.74 6.07
CA ALA A 85 10.82 -0.14 5.28
C ALA A 85 11.21 -0.15 3.80
N GLN A 86 11.06 -1.31 3.16
CA GLN A 86 11.30 -1.52 1.73
C GLN A 86 10.00 -1.96 1.07
N LEU A 87 9.49 -1.18 0.12
CA LEU A 87 8.27 -1.50 -0.60
C LEU A 87 8.55 -1.79 -2.09
N LEU A 88 7.84 -2.77 -2.63
CA LEU A 88 7.65 -2.96 -4.07
C LEU A 88 6.22 -2.52 -4.41
N VAL A 89 6.09 -1.51 -5.28
CA VAL A 89 4.79 -0.88 -5.61
C VAL A 89 4.58 -0.99 -7.11
N GLU A 90 3.58 -1.77 -7.54
CA GLU A 90 3.42 -2.14 -8.94
C GLU A 90 1.96 -2.11 -9.41
N SER A 91 1.73 -1.63 -10.63
CA SER A 91 0.40 -1.65 -11.26
C SER A 91 -0.71 -1.10 -10.35
N ASN A 92 -0.50 0.05 -9.75
CA ASN A 92 -1.52 0.76 -8.98
C ASN A 92 -2.00 2.00 -9.73
N VAL A 93 -3.21 2.45 -9.43
CA VAL A 93 -3.80 3.65 -10.03
C VAL A 93 -4.29 4.59 -8.95
N PHE A 94 -3.90 5.85 -9.06
CA PHE A 94 -4.32 6.92 -8.16
C PHE A 94 -5.11 7.99 -8.91
N SER A 95 -6.21 8.40 -8.35
CA SER A 95 -7.05 9.50 -8.86
C SER A 95 -7.39 10.45 -7.72
N GLY A 96 -6.96 11.72 -7.84
CA GLY A 96 -7.18 12.72 -6.79
C GLY A 96 -6.31 12.51 -5.54
N SER A 97 -5.06 12.06 -5.71
CA SER A 97 -4.11 11.89 -4.60
C SER A 97 -3.02 12.97 -4.66
N LYS A 98 -2.79 13.66 -3.56
CA LYS A 98 -1.73 14.69 -3.47
C LYS A 98 -0.34 14.07 -3.29
N LYS A 99 -0.26 12.98 -2.54
CA LYS A 99 0.98 12.25 -2.25
C LYS A 99 0.72 10.75 -2.45
N PRO A 100 0.65 10.26 -3.69
CA PRO A 100 0.30 8.86 -3.95
C PRO A 100 1.32 7.88 -3.39
N LEU A 101 2.62 8.16 -3.53
CA LEU A 101 3.73 7.34 -2.99
C LEU A 101 4.84 8.26 -2.50
N TYR A 102 5.21 8.17 -1.23
CA TYR A 102 6.24 9.01 -0.64
C TYR A 102 6.95 8.30 0.51
N SER A 103 8.13 8.77 0.85
CA SER A 103 8.90 8.29 2.00
C SER A 103 9.13 9.37 3.04
N THR A 104 9.24 8.92 4.30
CA THR A 104 9.71 9.70 5.44
C THR A 104 10.66 8.82 6.25
N ASP A 105 11.51 9.44 7.07
CA ASP A 105 12.32 8.72 8.07
C ASP A 105 13.02 7.47 7.50
N SER A 106 13.74 7.62 6.39
CA SER A 106 14.52 6.56 5.72
C SER A 106 13.68 5.37 5.26
N GLY A 107 12.48 5.59 4.73
CA GLY A 107 11.71 4.58 4.00
C GLY A 107 12.06 4.58 2.51
N TYR A 108 11.86 3.44 1.84
CA TYR A 108 12.28 3.24 0.45
C TYR A 108 11.21 2.51 -0.37
N ALA A 109 11.14 2.78 -1.67
CA ALA A 109 10.25 2.07 -2.57
C ALA A 109 10.89 1.83 -3.95
N VAL A 110 10.54 0.69 -4.55
CA VAL A 110 10.69 0.42 -5.97
C VAL A 110 9.30 0.55 -6.59
N SER A 111 9.19 1.33 -7.67
CA SER A 111 7.91 1.67 -8.30
C SER A 111 7.92 1.29 -9.76
N ASN A 112 6.98 0.43 -10.18
CA ASN A 112 6.84 -0.04 -11.55
C ASN A 112 5.39 0.04 -12.03
N ASP A 113 5.16 0.55 -13.24
CA ASP A 113 3.84 0.59 -13.89
C ASP A 113 2.72 1.12 -12.99
N ASN A 114 2.95 2.25 -12.28
CA ASN A 114 1.91 2.92 -11.53
C ASN A 114 1.42 4.17 -12.26
N ASP A 115 0.12 4.41 -12.25
CA ASP A 115 -0.50 5.66 -12.69
C ASP A 115 -0.78 6.52 -11.44
N PHE A 116 -0.02 7.59 -11.27
CA PHE A 116 -0.14 8.49 -10.12
C PHE A 116 -1.15 9.63 -10.34
N GLY A 117 -1.81 9.68 -11.51
CA GLY A 117 -2.73 10.77 -11.86
C GLY A 117 -2.03 12.12 -11.83
N ASP A 118 -2.60 13.09 -11.12
CA ASP A 118 -2.01 14.43 -10.95
C ASP A 118 -0.90 14.49 -9.90
N GLY A 119 -0.65 13.40 -9.19
CA GLY A 119 0.42 13.30 -8.20
C GLY A 119 1.72 12.74 -8.76
N SER A 120 2.67 12.46 -7.88
CA SER A 120 3.95 11.87 -8.27
C SER A 120 4.52 10.95 -7.20
N ASN A 121 5.42 10.06 -7.60
CA ASN A 121 6.25 9.32 -6.68
C ASN A 121 7.38 10.22 -6.16
N THR A 122 7.42 10.45 -4.86
CA THR A 122 8.51 11.17 -4.17
C THR A 122 9.24 10.29 -3.15
N ALA A 123 9.02 8.98 -3.18
CA ALA A 123 9.72 8.05 -2.31
C ALA A 123 11.19 7.90 -2.73
N SER A 124 12.07 7.75 -1.75
CA SER A 124 13.46 7.38 -1.99
C SER A 124 13.55 6.01 -2.65
N ALA A 125 14.46 5.87 -3.61
CA ALA A 125 14.63 4.62 -4.36
C ALA A 125 15.08 3.47 -3.44
N GLY A 126 14.35 2.37 -3.50
CA GLY A 126 14.61 1.16 -2.73
C GLY A 126 15.35 0.08 -3.51
N THR A 127 15.50 -1.07 -2.86
CA THR A 127 16.22 -2.24 -3.41
C THR A 127 15.36 -3.48 -3.55
N LEU A 128 14.13 -3.48 -3.04
CA LEU A 128 13.20 -4.61 -3.15
C LEU A 128 12.64 -4.70 -4.58
N LYS A 129 13.18 -5.61 -5.39
CA LYS A 129 12.79 -5.78 -6.80
C LYS A 129 11.97 -7.04 -7.07
N SER A 130 11.88 -7.94 -6.11
CA SER A 130 11.12 -9.19 -6.24
C SER A 130 10.62 -9.67 -4.89
N VAL A 131 9.62 -10.52 -4.92
CA VAL A 131 9.02 -11.18 -3.75
C VAL A 131 9.08 -12.71 -3.92
N PRO A 132 9.09 -13.50 -2.83
CA PRO A 132 9.30 -14.95 -2.89
C PRO A 132 8.02 -15.74 -3.21
N TYR A 133 7.09 -15.18 -3.97
CA TYR A 133 5.85 -15.83 -4.39
C TYR A 133 5.44 -15.41 -5.80
N SER A 134 4.61 -16.23 -6.43
CA SER A 134 4.05 -15.92 -7.76
C SER A 134 2.84 -14.99 -7.62
N TYR A 135 2.74 -14.03 -8.52
CA TYR A 135 1.62 -13.10 -8.64
C TYR A 135 1.45 -12.65 -10.09
N SER A 136 0.34 -11.99 -10.38
CA SER A 136 0.06 -11.48 -11.72
C SER A 136 -0.28 -9.99 -11.66
N LEU A 137 0.40 -9.20 -12.46
CA LEU A 137 0.11 -7.78 -12.63
C LEU A 137 -0.98 -7.59 -13.69
N LEU A 138 -1.97 -6.78 -13.37
CA LEU A 138 -3.05 -6.40 -14.31
C LEU A 138 -2.57 -5.41 -15.37
N GLY A 139 -1.55 -4.62 -15.04
CA GLY A 139 -1.21 -3.39 -15.75
C GLY A 139 -2.09 -2.22 -15.28
N SER A 140 -1.47 -1.06 -15.05
CA SER A 140 -2.16 0.11 -14.48
C SER A 140 -3.44 0.49 -15.25
N SER A 141 -3.45 0.37 -16.58
CA SER A 141 -4.62 0.67 -17.42
C SER A 141 -5.86 -0.19 -17.15
N LYS A 142 -5.72 -1.35 -16.51
CA LYS A 142 -6.82 -2.30 -16.26
C LYS A 142 -7.26 -2.34 -14.79
N VAL A 143 -6.49 -1.77 -13.87
CA VAL A 143 -6.70 -1.91 -12.43
C VAL A 143 -8.05 -1.35 -12.00
N LYS A 144 -8.40 -0.13 -12.40
CA LYS A 144 -9.65 0.50 -11.99
C LYS A 144 -10.87 -0.36 -12.34
N SER A 145 -10.95 -0.85 -13.58
CA SER A 145 -12.08 -1.68 -14.03
C SER A 145 -12.12 -3.06 -13.36
N ALA A 146 -10.96 -3.57 -12.93
CA ALA A 146 -10.87 -4.87 -12.27
C ALA A 146 -11.29 -4.84 -10.79
N VAL A 147 -11.06 -3.72 -10.08
CA VAL A 147 -11.29 -3.68 -8.63
C VAL A 147 -12.56 -2.92 -8.22
N VAL A 148 -13.00 -1.94 -9.00
CA VAL A 148 -14.25 -1.21 -8.70
C VAL A 148 -15.44 -2.14 -8.93
N GLY A 149 -16.23 -2.36 -7.88
CA GLY A 149 -17.38 -3.26 -7.90
C GLY A 149 -17.06 -4.75 -7.67
N THR A 150 -15.77 -5.10 -7.50
CA THR A 150 -15.36 -6.47 -7.15
C THR A 150 -14.63 -6.54 -5.82
N ALA A 151 -13.94 -5.48 -5.42
CA ALA A 151 -13.35 -5.39 -4.09
C ALA A 151 -14.41 -5.11 -3.03
N GLY A 152 -14.31 -5.77 -1.90
CA GLY A 152 -15.23 -5.63 -0.78
C GLY A 152 -16.38 -6.64 -0.81
N GLN A 153 -17.44 -6.31 -0.07
CA GLN A 153 -18.63 -7.16 0.00
C GLN A 153 -19.46 -7.00 -1.29
N THR A 154 -19.65 -8.09 -2.00
CA THR A 154 -20.37 -8.13 -3.29
C THR A 154 -21.61 -9.02 -3.26
N LEU A 155 -21.94 -9.63 -2.11
CA LEU A 155 -23.13 -10.46 -1.96
C LEU A 155 -24.40 -9.60 -1.87
N SER A 156 -25.47 -10.04 -2.55
CA SER A 156 -26.83 -9.52 -2.38
C SER A 156 -27.70 -10.61 -1.75
N PHE A 157 -28.51 -10.24 -0.78
CA PHE A 157 -29.43 -11.14 -0.06
C PHE A 157 -30.86 -10.84 -0.43
#